data_3062fd10cda91bd1c79ad799b996e071
#
_entry.id   3062fd10cda91bd1c79ad799b996e071
#
_cell.length_a   1.000
_cell.length_b   1.000
_cell.length_c   1.000
_cell.angle_alpha   90.00
_cell.angle_beta   90.00
_cell.angle_gamma   90.00
#
_symmetry.space_group_name_H-M   'P 1'
#
loop_
_entity.id
_entity.type
_entity.pdbx_description
1 polymer ?
#
loop_
_entity_poly.entity_id
_entity_poly.type
_entity_poly.pdbx_seq_one_letter_code
_entity_poly.pdbx_strand_id
1 'polypeptide(L)'
;MTLSRLFVLLLLLPALAFADAPAPPAVAAKAWLLYDLTSGQAIASANQHERVEPASLTKLMTAYLAFAALKQKTLTLDQVVPVSERAWKAPGSRMFIEPGKPVKVEELMHGMITQSGNDACIALAEVIAGSEDLFVQMMNREAQRLGMKDTSFTNASGLPDPKHYSTAFDLGLLAAALIRDFPEYYPLYALREYRYNNITQPNRNRLLWLDPNVDGMKTGYTENAGFCLIASAKRGARRLLSVVLGASSDNGRAQESLKLLNYGFQFYDSVKLYDKGQAVSSLEVLKGTENRLKAGFLADFYVSVPRGSADQLKADLVSMQPLVAPISVGQKVGVVKVTLQSKPLGDYPVVALENVAIAGFFGRTWDSLRLWFK
;
A
#
# COMPACT_ATOMS: atom_id res chain seq x y z
N MET A 1 -35.95 -69.97 -17.21
CA MET A 1 -34.86 -69.38 -16.39
C MET A 1 -34.41 -68.08 -17.10
N THR A 2 -34.96 -66.98 -16.62
CA THR A 2 -34.67 -65.61 -17.21
C THR A 2 -33.72 -64.87 -16.26
N LEU A 3 -32.46 -64.68 -16.71
CA LEU A 3 -31.47 -63.90 -15.97
C LEU A 3 -31.80 -62.39 -16.16
N SER A 4 -32.21 -61.72 -15.07
CA SER A 4 -32.36 -60.29 -15.00
C SER A 4 -30.96 -59.64 -14.88
N ARG A 5 -30.55 -58.87 -15.88
CA ARG A 5 -29.32 -58.07 -15.84
C ARG A 5 -29.58 -56.74 -15.13
N LEU A 6 -29.08 -56.65 -13.89
CA LEU A 6 -29.09 -55.41 -13.11
C LEU A 6 -28.00 -54.46 -13.67
N PHE A 7 -28.41 -53.38 -14.34
CA PHE A 7 -27.52 -52.33 -14.81
C PHE A 7 -27.30 -51.35 -13.63
N VAL A 8 -26.15 -51.43 -12.99
CA VAL A 8 -25.75 -50.43 -11.98
C VAL A 8 -25.21 -49.20 -12.73
N LEU A 9 -26.03 -48.16 -12.76
CA LEU A 9 -25.63 -46.85 -13.27
C LEU A 9 -24.73 -46.16 -12.25
N LEU A 10 -23.40 -46.20 -12.47
CA LEU A 10 -22.42 -45.50 -11.64
C LEU A 10 -22.54 -44.00 -12.00
N LEU A 11 -23.22 -43.22 -11.18
CA LEU A 11 -23.21 -41.74 -11.26
C LEU A 11 -21.82 -41.25 -10.88
N LEU A 12 -20.99 -40.98 -11.89
CA LEU A 12 -19.76 -40.20 -11.74
C LEU A 12 -20.17 -38.75 -11.43
N LEU A 13 -20.26 -38.42 -10.14
CA LEU A 13 -20.30 -37.05 -9.70
C LEU A 13 -18.94 -36.45 -10.05
N PRO A 14 -18.86 -35.33 -10.84
CA PRO A 14 -17.62 -34.64 -11.06
C PRO A 14 -17.15 -34.13 -9.70
N ALA A 15 -16.03 -34.64 -9.21
CA ALA A 15 -15.31 -34.01 -8.11
C ALA A 15 -14.96 -32.62 -8.60
N LEU A 16 -15.60 -31.57 -8.07
CA LEU A 16 -15.20 -30.19 -8.24
C LEU A 16 -13.81 -30.05 -7.63
N ALA A 17 -12.80 -30.29 -8.44
CA ALA A 17 -11.44 -29.97 -8.09
C ALA A 17 -11.37 -28.43 -8.02
N PHE A 18 -11.44 -27.90 -6.82
CA PHE A 18 -11.14 -26.48 -6.58
C PHE A 18 -9.65 -26.31 -6.87
N ALA A 19 -9.36 -25.71 -8.00
CA ALA A 19 -8.00 -25.44 -8.42
C ALA A 19 -7.43 -24.34 -7.51
N ASP A 20 -6.34 -24.64 -6.80
CA ASP A 20 -5.46 -23.59 -6.26
C ASP A 20 -5.14 -22.60 -7.39
N ALA A 21 -4.97 -21.32 -7.06
CA ALA A 21 -4.53 -20.35 -8.07
C ALA A 21 -3.26 -20.89 -8.75
N PRO A 22 -3.12 -20.75 -10.08
CA PRO A 22 -1.89 -21.17 -10.75
C PRO A 22 -0.69 -20.46 -10.15
N ALA A 23 0.49 -21.06 -10.25
CA ALA A 23 1.73 -20.45 -9.78
C ALA A 23 1.90 -19.04 -10.36
N PRO A 24 2.45 -18.08 -9.60
CA PRO A 24 2.75 -16.74 -10.13
C PRO A 24 3.59 -16.81 -11.39
N PRO A 25 3.39 -15.89 -12.35
CA PRO A 25 4.18 -15.90 -13.57
C PRO A 25 5.66 -15.65 -13.26
N ALA A 26 6.55 -16.22 -14.07
CA ALA A 26 7.95 -15.86 -14.02
C ALA A 26 8.12 -14.37 -14.39
N VAL A 27 8.79 -13.60 -13.54
CA VAL A 27 9.04 -12.17 -13.68
C VAL A 27 10.53 -11.93 -13.83
N ALA A 28 10.94 -11.30 -14.92
CA ALA A 28 12.33 -10.97 -15.22
C ALA A 28 12.77 -9.68 -14.54
N ALA A 29 12.92 -9.74 -13.20
CA ALA A 29 13.33 -8.62 -12.35
C ALA A 29 14.12 -9.14 -11.14
N LYS A 30 14.93 -8.27 -10.49
CA LYS A 30 15.69 -8.63 -9.28
C LYS A 30 14.76 -8.90 -8.09
N ALA A 31 13.79 -8.01 -7.88
CA ALA A 31 12.79 -8.13 -6.83
C ALA A 31 11.45 -7.62 -7.34
N TRP A 32 10.36 -8.21 -6.87
CA TRP A 32 9.03 -7.77 -7.25
C TRP A 32 7.97 -8.11 -6.20
N LEU A 33 6.86 -7.38 -6.25
CA LEU A 33 5.70 -7.56 -5.39
C LEU A 33 4.43 -7.29 -6.19
N LEU A 34 3.44 -8.16 -6.06
CA LEU A 34 2.05 -7.91 -6.41
C LEU A 34 1.25 -7.74 -5.12
N TYR A 35 0.66 -6.56 -4.94
CA TYR A 35 -0.04 -6.17 -3.72
C TYR A 35 -1.48 -5.79 -4.01
N ASP A 36 -2.41 -6.36 -3.26
CA ASP A 36 -3.81 -5.97 -3.32
C ASP A 36 -4.09 -4.85 -2.31
N LEU A 37 -4.31 -3.66 -2.82
CA LEU A 37 -4.57 -2.49 -1.98
C LEU A 37 -5.93 -2.57 -1.27
N THR A 38 -6.89 -3.29 -1.85
CA THR A 38 -8.24 -3.44 -1.30
C THR A 38 -8.22 -4.26 -0.01
N SER A 39 -7.45 -5.35 0.02
CA SER A 39 -7.29 -6.21 1.21
C SER A 39 -6.07 -5.85 2.08
N GLY A 40 -5.12 -5.07 1.55
CA GLY A 40 -3.86 -4.80 2.23
C GLY A 40 -2.88 -5.98 2.24
N GLN A 41 -2.96 -6.92 1.27
CA GLN A 41 -2.18 -8.14 1.27
C GLN A 41 -1.24 -8.26 0.06
N ALA A 42 -0.06 -8.84 0.29
CA ALA A 42 0.79 -9.33 -0.79
C ALA A 42 0.17 -10.61 -1.38
N ILE A 43 -0.11 -10.60 -2.68
CA ILE A 43 -0.66 -11.76 -3.40
C ILE A 43 0.49 -12.70 -3.81
N ALA A 44 1.57 -12.13 -4.35
CA ALA A 44 2.73 -12.85 -4.82
C ALA A 44 3.96 -11.94 -4.80
N SER A 45 5.13 -12.53 -4.64
CA SER A 45 6.39 -11.76 -4.59
C SER A 45 7.60 -12.66 -4.84
N ALA A 46 8.72 -12.04 -5.19
CA ALA A 46 10.04 -12.64 -5.07
C ALA A 46 11.03 -11.58 -4.58
N ASN A 47 11.89 -11.97 -3.65
CA ASN A 47 12.93 -11.11 -3.06
C ASN A 47 12.38 -9.78 -2.50
N GLN A 48 11.12 -9.77 -2.04
CA GLN A 48 10.41 -8.53 -1.68
C GLN A 48 11.06 -7.73 -0.55
N HIS A 49 11.92 -8.34 0.25
CA HIS A 49 12.68 -7.72 1.35
C HIS A 49 14.15 -7.51 1.02
N GLU A 50 14.57 -7.80 -0.22
CA GLU A 50 15.94 -7.53 -0.67
C GLU A 50 16.15 -6.01 -0.81
N ARG A 51 17.23 -5.50 -0.20
CA ARG A 51 17.60 -4.08 -0.30
C ARG A 51 18.21 -3.79 -1.67
N VAL A 52 17.62 -2.83 -2.35
CA VAL A 52 18.06 -2.36 -3.67
C VAL A 52 18.06 -0.84 -3.72
N GLU A 53 18.77 -0.26 -4.67
CA GLU A 53 18.63 1.16 -4.97
C GLU A 53 17.23 1.47 -5.52
N PRO A 54 16.43 2.35 -4.88
CA PRO A 54 15.09 2.68 -5.35
C PRO A 54 15.10 3.59 -6.58
N ALA A 55 16.23 4.21 -6.93
CA ALA A 55 16.30 5.23 -7.95
C ALA A 55 15.20 6.29 -7.76
N SER A 56 14.60 6.77 -8.84
CA SER A 56 13.52 7.79 -8.79
C SER A 56 12.19 7.30 -8.19
N LEU A 57 12.07 6.06 -7.71
CA LEU A 57 10.94 5.65 -6.88
C LEU A 57 10.96 6.37 -5.52
N THR A 58 12.12 6.84 -5.08
CA THR A 58 12.31 7.76 -3.94
C THR A 58 11.35 8.95 -3.98
N LYS A 59 11.03 9.46 -5.17
CA LYS A 59 10.14 10.60 -5.35
C LYS A 59 8.70 10.36 -4.89
N LEU A 60 8.32 9.12 -4.65
CA LEU A 60 7.05 8.81 -3.99
C LEU A 60 7.05 9.33 -2.54
N MET A 61 8.18 9.23 -1.81
CA MET A 61 8.30 9.80 -0.47
C MET A 61 8.35 11.33 -0.53
N THR A 62 9.03 11.91 -1.50
CA THR A 62 9.04 13.37 -1.71
C THR A 62 7.64 13.90 -2.00
N ALA A 63 6.88 13.20 -2.85
CA ALA A 63 5.48 13.53 -3.12
C ALA A 63 4.60 13.35 -1.87
N TYR A 64 4.81 12.27 -1.11
CA TYR A 64 4.06 12.00 0.11
C TYR A 64 4.18 13.16 1.11
N LEU A 65 5.42 13.63 1.36
CA LEU A 65 5.66 14.77 2.26
C LEU A 65 5.12 16.09 1.71
N ALA A 66 5.22 16.32 0.40
CA ALA A 66 4.64 17.50 -0.24
C ALA A 66 3.10 17.50 -0.15
N PHE A 67 2.45 16.37 -0.40
CA PHE A 67 1.00 16.22 -0.21
C PHE A 67 0.60 16.38 1.25
N ALA A 68 1.39 15.87 2.19
CA ALA A 68 1.15 16.08 3.61
C ALA A 68 1.21 17.56 3.99
N ALA A 69 2.19 18.31 3.48
CA ALA A 69 2.33 19.74 3.70
C ALA A 69 1.14 20.53 3.09
N LEU A 70 0.68 20.16 1.89
CA LEU A 70 -0.51 20.74 1.25
C LEU A 70 -1.77 20.46 2.09
N LYS A 71 -1.97 19.23 2.55
CA LYS A 71 -3.11 18.83 3.39
C LYS A 71 -3.13 19.54 4.75
N GLN A 72 -1.96 19.77 5.33
CA GLN A 72 -1.78 20.54 6.57
C GLN A 72 -1.83 22.05 6.36
N LYS A 73 -1.91 22.52 5.10
CA LYS A 73 -1.91 23.95 4.71
C LYS A 73 -0.63 24.71 5.12
N THR A 74 0.48 23.99 5.34
CA THR A 74 1.81 24.59 5.51
C THR A 74 2.49 24.90 4.18
N LEU A 75 1.93 24.38 3.08
CA LEU A 75 2.27 24.64 1.70
C LEU A 75 0.98 24.89 0.92
N THR A 76 1.02 25.74 -0.14
CA THR A 76 -0.12 25.92 -1.05
C THR A 76 0.31 25.70 -2.51
N LEU A 77 -0.60 25.29 -3.38
CA LEU A 77 -0.29 24.98 -4.78
C LEU A 77 0.16 26.20 -5.58
N ASP A 78 -0.38 27.38 -5.28
CA ASP A 78 -0.07 28.65 -5.90
C ASP A 78 1.17 29.36 -5.31
N GLN A 79 1.72 28.81 -4.21
CA GLN A 79 2.93 29.37 -3.59
C GLN A 79 4.09 29.37 -4.57
N VAL A 80 4.72 30.54 -4.72
CA VAL A 80 5.91 30.73 -5.55
C VAL A 80 7.15 30.31 -4.78
N VAL A 81 7.97 29.48 -5.40
CA VAL A 81 9.20 28.93 -4.84
C VAL A 81 10.40 29.58 -5.52
N PRO A 82 11.35 30.13 -4.77
CA PRO A 82 12.63 30.57 -5.34
C PRO A 82 13.44 29.34 -5.78
N VAL A 83 14.05 29.43 -6.94
CA VAL A 83 14.91 28.35 -7.46
C VAL A 83 16.35 28.59 -7.02
N SER A 84 16.86 27.68 -6.17
CA SER A 84 18.26 27.70 -5.75
C SER A 84 19.20 27.23 -6.87
N GLU A 85 20.47 27.60 -6.79
CA GLU A 85 21.49 27.04 -7.69
C GLU A 85 21.61 25.51 -7.57
N ARG A 86 21.42 24.97 -6.37
CA ARG A 86 21.44 23.52 -6.13
C ARG A 86 20.32 22.82 -6.88
N ALA A 87 19.09 23.32 -6.80
CA ALA A 87 17.96 22.78 -7.55
C ALA A 87 18.18 22.91 -9.06
N TRP A 88 18.57 24.08 -9.53
CA TRP A 88 18.85 24.34 -10.95
C TRP A 88 19.93 23.44 -11.55
N LYS A 89 21.04 23.19 -10.80
CA LYS A 89 22.16 22.35 -11.22
C LYS A 89 21.94 20.85 -10.97
N ALA A 90 20.75 20.42 -10.51
CA ALA A 90 20.46 19.03 -10.21
C ALA A 90 20.79 18.14 -11.43
N PRO A 91 21.58 17.07 -11.26
CA PRO A 91 21.90 16.16 -12.36
C PRO A 91 20.74 15.26 -12.70
N GLY A 92 20.78 14.64 -13.87
CA GLY A 92 19.80 13.65 -14.33
C GLY A 92 18.53 14.27 -14.92
N SER A 93 17.36 13.72 -14.61
CA SER A 93 16.08 14.19 -15.14
C SER A 93 15.68 15.53 -14.56
N ARG A 94 15.23 16.47 -15.40
CA ARG A 94 14.85 17.83 -14.97
C ARG A 94 13.57 18.30 -15.65
N MET A 95 12.82 19.17 -14.98
CA MET A 95 11.77 19.96 -15.60
C MET A 95 12.26 21.30 -16.14
N PHE A 96 13.54 21.66 -15.88
CA PHE A 96 14.24 22.86 -16.34
C PHE A 96 13.74 24.15 -15.67
N ILE A 97 13.67 24.13 -14.32
CA ILE A 97 13.51 25.37 -13.53
C ILE A 97 14.81 26.20 -13.58
N GLU A 98 14.70 27.53 -13.46
CA GLU A 98 15.83 28.44 -13.60
C GLU A 98 15.86 29.49 -12.46
N PRO A 99 17.06 29.82 -11.92
CA PRO A 99 17.17 30.90 -10.95
C PRO A 99 16.62 32.23 -11.51
N GLY A 100 15.94 32.99 -10.63
CA GLY A 100 15.32 34.25 -11.00
C GLY A 100 14.00 34.14 -11.76
N LYS A 101 13.58 32.94 -12.18
CA LYS A 101 12.25 32.69 -12.71
C LYS A 101 11.36 32.06 -11.64
N PRO A 102 10.20 32.66 -11.32
CA PRO A 102 9.30 32.12 -10.32
C PRO A 102 8.71 30.78 -10.83
N VAL A 103 8.59 29.80 -9.94
CA VAL A 103 7.92 28.54 -10.20
C VAL A 103 6.93 28.25 -9.06
N LYS A 104 5.72 27.77 -9.38
CA LYS A 104 4.74 27.42 -8.38
C LYS A 104 4.93 26.01 -7.86
N VAL A 105 4.49 25.75 -6.63
CA VAL A 105 4.47 24.39 -6.05
C VAL A 105 3.72 23.41 -6.96
N GLU A 106 2.58 23.80 -7.52
CA GLU A 106 1.82 22.98 -8.47
C GLU A 106 2.68 22.56 -9.68
N GLU A 107 3.43 23.48 -10.26
CA GLU A 107 4.31 23.20 -11.40
C GLU A 107 5.43 22.25 -11.01
N LEU A 108 6.04 22.42 -9.82
CA LEU A 108 7.05 21.52 -9.30
C LEU A 108 6.49 20.10 -9.09
N MET A 109 5.27 19.99 -8.54
CA MET A 109 4.60 18.68 -8.37
C MET A 109 4.38 17.98 -9.71
N HIS A 110 3.88 18.68 -10.72
CA HIS A 110 3.69 18.15 -12.06
C HIS A 110 5.02 17.69 -12.68
N GLY A 111 6.05 18.53 -12.60
CA GLY A 111 7.37 18.22 -13.16
C GLY A 111 8.05 17.05 -12.45
N MET A 112 7.95 16.96 -11.13
CA MET A 112 8.49 15.85 -10.36
C MET A 112 7.80 14.52 -10.69
N ILE A 113 6.48 14.52 -10.77
CA ILE A 113 5.69 13.30 -10.97
C ILE A 113 5.79 12.82 -12.41
N THR A 114 5.50 13.70 -13.38
CA THR A 114 5.36 13.30 -14.79
C THR A 114 6.70 12.95 -15.42
N GLN A 115 7.68 13.84 -15.32
CA GLN A 115 8.99 13.64 -15.97
C GLN A 115 10.13 13.29 -15.03
N SER A 116 9.81 13.16 -13.74
CA SER A 116 10.80 12.76 -12.73
C SER A 116 11.89 13.83 -12.47
N GLY A 117 11.53 15.13 -12.49
CA GLY A 117 12.46 16.24 -12.31
C GLY A 117 13.19 16.20 -10.97
N ASN A 118 14.52 16.06 -10.99
CA ASN A 118 15.36 16.12 -9.78
C ASN A 118 15.45 17.55 -9.26
N ASP A 119 15.49 18.54 -10.15
CA ASP A 119 15.42 19.96 -9.86
C ASP A 119 14.14 20.33 -9.09
N ALA A 120 12.99 19.82 -9.51
CA ALA A 120 11.74 19.99 -8.80
C ALA A 120 11.75 19.35 -7.40
N CYS A 121 12.37 18.16 -7.23
CA CYS A 121 12.49 17.51 -5.93
C CYS A 121 13.27 18.34 -4.93
N ILE A 122 14.42 18.89 -5.35
CA ILE A 122 15.27 19.70 -4.49
C ILE A 122 14.54 21.00 -4.11
N ALA A 123 13.90 21.68 -5.07
CA ALA A 123 13.13 22.88 -4.79
C ALA A 123 11.97 22.63 -3.81
N LEU A 124 11.25 21.50 -3.96
CA LEU A 124 10.20 21.09 -3.01
C LEU A 124 10.78 20.78 -1.62
N ALA A 125 11.91 20.08 -1.56
CA ALA A 125 12.57 19.78 -0.30
C ALA A 125 13.00 21.07 0.44
N GLU A 126 13.57 22.01 -0.28
CA GLU A 126 14.02 23.32 0.27
C GLU A 126 12.83 24.15 0.78
N VAL A 127 11.72 24.23 0.04
CA VAL A 127 10.56 25.03 0.46
C VAL A 127 9.81 24.39 1.63
N ILE A 128 9.81 23.06 1.75
CA ILE A 128 9.11 22.34 2.83
C ILE A 128 9.91 22.31 4.12
N ALA A 129 11.22 22.07 4.03
CA ALA A 129 12.08 21.82 5.18
C ALA A 129 13.23 22.84 5.37
N GLY A 130 13.36 23.81 4.48
CA GLY A 130 14.46 24.79 4.48
C GLY A 130 15.77 24.28 3.87
N SER A 131 15.98 22.95 3.80
CA SER A 131 17.09 22.31 3.11
C SER A 131 16.78 20.87 2.73
N GLU A 132 17.49 20.31 1.73
CA GLU A 132 17.35 18.90 1.39
C GLU A 132 17.78 17.99 2.53
N ASP A 133 18.79 18.35 3.32
CA ASP A 133 19.27 17.54 4.45
C ASP A 133 18.22 17.41 5.56
N LEU A 134 17.51 18.48 5.89
CA LEU A 134 16.38 18.44 6.83
C LEU A 134 15.19 17.67 6.25
N PHE A 135 14.96 17.81 4.95
CA PHE A 135 13.92 17.06 4.26
C PHE A 135 14.19 15.55 4.30
N VAL A 136 15.43 15.11 4.10
CA VAL A 136 15.85 13.71 4.22
C VAL A 136 15.58 13.15 5.62
N GLN A 137 15.79 13.95 6.67
CA GLN A 137 15.41 13.53 8.02
C GLN A 137 13.90 13.34 8.15
N MET A 138 13.09 14.21 7.51
CA MET A 138 11.64 14.01 7.45
C MET A 138 11.27 12.75 6.69
N MET A 139 11.90 12.47 5.52
CA MET A 139 11.68 11.25 4.73
C MET A 139 11.92 9.98 5.55
N ASN A 140 13.02 9.93 6.30
CA ASN A 140 13.35 8.75 7.10
C ASN A 140 12.43 8.58 8.32
N ARG A 141 12.00 9.66 8.99
CA ARG A 141 10.98 9.61 10.04
C ARG A 141 9.66 9.08 9.51
N GLU A 142 9.26 9.56 8.35
CA GLU A 142 8.01 9.14 7.72
C GLU A 142 8.08 7.68 7.24
N ALA A 143 9.22 7.24 6.72
CA ALA A 143 9.45 5.83 6.38
C ALA A 143 9.25 4.93 7.61
N GLN A 144 9.81 5.29 8.77
CA GLN A 144 9.60 4.56 10.02
C GLN A 144 8.12 4.54 10.43
N ARG A 145 7.42 5.67 10.34
CA ARG A 145 5.99 5.78 10.66
C ARG A 145 5.12 4.90 9.77
N LEU A 146 5.48 4.78 8.49
CA LEU A 146 4.80 3.92 7.51
C LEU A 146 5.18 2.44 7.63
N GLY A 147 6.14 2.09 8.51
CA GLY A 147 6.60 0.72 8.68
C GLY A 147 7.61 0.23 7.64
N MET A 148 8.25 1.13 6.91
CA MET A 148 9.31 0.85 5.93
C MET A 148 10.63 0.55 6.66
N LYS A 149 10.76 -0.66 7.18
CA LYS A 149 11.85 -1.06 8.10
C LYS A 149 13.20 -1.24 7.42
N ASP A 150 13.19 -1.52 6.13
CA ASP A 150 14.37 -1.78 5.31
C ASP A 150 14.59 -0.66 4.28
N THR A 151 14.31 0.59 4.67
CA THR A 151 14.47 1.77 3.82
C THR A 151 15.32 2.83 4.49
N SER A 152 16.22 3.42 3.72
CA SER A 152 17.01 4.60 4.10
C SER A 152 17.11 5.55 2.92
N PHE A 153 16.71 6.80 3.13
CA PHE A 153 16.83 7.88 2.16
C PHE A 153 18.02 8.78 2.50
N THR A 154 18.78 9.20 1.49
CA THR A 154 19.92 10.14 1.61
C THR A 154 19.73 11.42 0.78
N ASN A 155 18.76 11.44 -0.13
CA ASN A 155 18.39 12.59 -0.94
C ASN A 155 16.93 12.51 -1.38
N ALA A 156 16.37 13.62 -1.87
CA ALA A 156 14.96 13.74 -2.23
C ALA A 156 14.62 13.15 -3.61
N SER A 157 15.60 12.83 -4.44
CA SER A 157 15.40 12.50 -5.86
C SER A 157 15.67 11.04 -6.22
N GLY A 158 16.43 10.31 -5.39
CA GLY A 158 16.87 8.94 -5.65
C GLY A 158 18.14 8.86 -6.48
N LEU A 159 19.01 9.86 -6.37
CA LEU A 159 20.36 9.77 -6.88
C LEU A 159 21.14 8.69 -6.12
N PRO A 160 22.09 7.98 -6.79
CA PRO A 160 22.86 6.91 -6.18
C PRO A 160 23.65 7.36 -4.94
N ASP A 161 23.54 6.58 -3.89
CA ASP A 161 24.33 6.67 -2.67
C ASP A 161 24.35 5.30 -1.99
N PRO A 162 25.48 4.80 -1.48
CA PRO A 162 25.55 3.46 -0.86
C PRO A 162 24.61 3.26 0.34
N LYS A 163 24.17 4.36 0.98
CA LYS A 163 23.22 4.33 2.09
C LYS A 163 21.77 4.60 1.67
N HIS A 164 21.52 4.77 0.36
CA HIS A 164 20.20 5.02 -0.22
C HIS A 164 19.61 3.72 -0.75
N TYR A 165 18.75 3.08 0.02
CA TYR A 165 18.16 1.79 -0.33
C TYR A 165 16.71 1.67 0.13
N SER A 166 16.00 0.76 -0.49
CA SER A 166 14.64 0.34 -0.12
C SER A 166 14.39 -1.10 -0.56
N THR A 167 13.18 -1.59 -0.36
CA THR A 167 12.74 -2.92 -0.77
C THR A 167 11.45 -2.85 -1.58
N ALA A 168 11.10 -3.91 -2.33
CA ALA A 168 9.84 -3.96 -3.05
C ALA A 168 8.64 -3.88 -2.10
N PHE A 169 8.76 -4.48 -0.91
CA PHE A 169 7.72 -4.44 0.12
C PHE A 169 7.53 -3.03 0.69
N ASP A 170 8.60 -2.37 1.12
CA ASP A 170 8.55 -1.03 1.69
C ASP A 170 8.04 0.01 0.68
N LEU A 171 8.49 -0.08 -0.58
CA LEU A 171 7.99 0.77 -1.66
C LEU A 171 6.50 0.49 -1.97
N GLY A 172 6.04 -0.74 -1.82
CA GLY A 172 4.63 -1.11 -1.89
C GLY A 172 3.81 -0.46 -0.77
N LEU A 173 4.33 -0.45 0.47
CA LEU A 173 3.70 0.24 1.61
C LEU A 173 3.58 1.75 1.36
N LEU A 174 4.64 2.38 0.86
CA LEU A 174 4.65 3.81 0.53
C LEU A 174 3.62 4.14 -0.57
N ALA A 175 3.60 3.35 -1.63
CA ALA A 175 2.65 3.52 -2.74
C ALA A 175 1.18 3.36 -2.25
N ALA A 176 0.93 2.36 -1.41
CA ALA A 176 -0.38 2.14 -0.80
C ALA A 176 -0.80 3.31 0.11
N ALA A 177 0.13 3.80 0.94
CA ALA A 177 -0.11 4.94 1.82
C ALA A 177 -0.43 6.21 1.01
N LEU A 178 0.31 6.48 -0.07
CA LEU A 178 0.10 7.64 -0.91
C LEU A 178 -1.30 7.66 -1.54
N ILE A 179 -1.76 6.52 -2.07
CA ILE A 179 -3.11 6.39 -2.65
C ILE A 179 -4.20 6.56 -1.59
N ARG A 180 -4.00 6.00 -0.38
CA ARG A 180 -4.96 6.02 0.71
C ARG A 180 -5.08 7.40 1.35
N ASP A 181 -3.95 8.05 1.62
CA ASP A 181 -3.87 9.24 2.46
C ASP A 181 -4.09 10.53 1.65
N PHE A 182 -3.85 10.48 0.32
CA PHE A 182 -3.91 11.63 -0.58
C PHE A 182 -4.66 11.34 -1.89
N PRO A 183 -5.89 10.82 -1.83
CA PRO A 183 -6.68 10.49 -3.03
C PRO A 183 -6.96 11.72 -3.91
N GLU A 184 -6.98 12.93 -3.32
CA GLU A 184 -7.18 14.21 -4.01
C GLU A 184 -6.01 14.59 -4.91
N TYR A 185 -4.77 14.21 -4.58
CA TYR A 185 -3.56 14.50 -5.37
C TYR A 185 -3.11 13.33 -6.24
N TYR A 186 -3.58 12.11 -5.93
CA TYR A 186 -3.20 10.91 -6.65
C TYR A 186 -3.43 10.98 -8.18
N PRO A 187 -4.48 11.66 -8.71
CA PRO A 187 -4.70 11.79 -10.15
C PRO A 187 -3.53 12.39 -10.94
N LEU A 188 -2.61 13.13 -10.29
CA LEU A 188 -1.40 13.64 -10.93
C LEU A 188 -0.54 12.53 -11.55
N TYR A 189 -0.58 11.32 -11.01
CA TYR A 189 0.18 10.17 -11.52
C TYR A 189 -0.37 9.61 -12.84
N ALA A 190 -1.61 9.93 -13.19
CA ALA A 190 -2.25 9.54 -14.45
C ALA A 190 -1.95 10.50 -15.61
N LEU A 191 -1.31 11.64 -15.35
CA LEU A 191 -0.95 12.61 -16.39
C LEU A 191 0.04 11.97 -17.37
N ARG A 192 -0.31 11.99 -18.65
CA ARG A 192 0.50 11.40 -19.72
C ARG A 192 1.67 12.26 -20.15
N GLU A 193 1.52 13.58 -20.04
CA GLU A 193 2.56 14.55 -20.35
C GLU A 193 2.40 15.80 -19.51
N TYR A 194 3.48 16.58 -19.41
CA TYR A 194 3.47 17.90 -18.80
C TYR A 194 4.35 18.86 -19.59
N ARG A 195 3.86 20.10 -19.78
CA ARG A 195 4.58 21.16 -20.46
C ARG A 195 5.00 22.23 -19.46
N TYR A 196 6.30 22.46 -19.38
CA TYR A 196 6.88 23.55 -18.61
C TYR A 196 7.97 24.26 -19.43
N ASN A 197 8.10 25.57 -19.30
CA ASN A 197 9.11 26.38 -19.99
C ASN A 197 9.19 26.07 -21.51
N ASN A 198 8.03 25.94 -22.17
CA ASN A 198 7.87 25.55 -23.59
C ASN A 198 8.43 24.16 -23.96
N ILE A 199 8.78 23.32 -22.98
CA ILE A 199 9.25 21.95 -23.20
C ILE A 199 8.13 20.99 -22.74
N THR A 200 7.60 20.21 -23.69
CA THR A 200 6.64 19.14 -23.37
C THR A 200 7.40 17.83 -23.16
N GLN A 201 7.19 17.19 -22.03
CA GLN A 201 7.84 15.92 -21.69
C GLN A 201 6.77 14.86 -21.35
N PRO A 202 6.84 13.66 -21.95
CA PRO A 202 5.91 12.59 -21.66
C PRO A 202 6.20 11.95 -20.30
N ASN A 203 5.15 11.36 -19.68
CA ASN A 203 5.32 10.48 -18.53
C ASN A 203 6.11 9.24 -18.97
N ARG A 204 6.97 8.74 -18.10
CA ARG A 204 7.81 7.58 -18.38
C ARG A 204 7.13 6.24 -18.07
N ASN A 205 5.96 6.27 -17.43
CA ASN A 205 5.15 5.07 -17.20
C ASN A 205 4.36 4.71 -18.46
N ARG A 206 4.92 3.81 -19.27
CA ARG A 206 4.29 3.37 -20.53
C ARG A 206 2.95 2.69 -20.33
N LEU A 207 2.66 2.14 -19.15
CA LEU A 207 1.38 1.47 -18.88
C LEU A 207 0.19 2.42 -18.95
N LEU A 208 0.37 3.72 -18.78
CA LEU A 208 -0.69 4.72 -18.96
C LEU A 208 -1.27 4.73 -20.39
N TRP A 209 -0.54 4.20 -21.38
CA TRP A 209 -1.02 4.05 -22.77
C TRP A 209 -1.41 2.62 -23.10
N LEU A 210 -0.87 1.61 -22.39
CA LEU A 210 -1.04 0.19 -22.70
C LEU A 210 -2.28 -0.43 -22.03
N ASP A 211 -2.66 0.05 -20.83
CA ASP A 211 -3.85 -0.44 -20.10
C ASP A 211 -4.65 0.77 -19.56
N PRO A 212 -5.89 0.96 -19.99
CA PRO A 212 -6.73 2.08 -19.55
C PRO A 212 -7.12 2.03 -18.07
N ASN A 213 -6.91 0.89 -17.40
CA ASN A 213 -7.14 0.75 -15.96
C ASN A 213 -5.95 1.19 -15.12
N VAL A 214 -4.78 1.43 -15.74
CA VAL A 214 -3.58 1.92 -15.05
C VAL A 214 -3.66 3.44 -14.89
N ASP A 215 -3.52 3.90 -13.65
CA ASP A 215 -3.62 5.32 -13.26
C ASP A 215 -2.40 5.84 -12.46
N GLY A 216 -1.31 5.12 -12.50
CA GLY A 216 -0.04 5.47 -11.82
C GLY A 216 1.00 4.35 -11.94
N MET A 217 2.18 4.44 -11.36
CA MET A 217 2.63 5.54 -10.49
C MET A 217 3.97 6.08 -10.99
N LYS A 218 5.07 5.40 -10.68
CA LYS A 218 6.41 5.98 -10.82
C LYS A 218 7.40 4.99 -11.39
N THR A 219 8.28 5.50 -12.26
CA THR A 219 9.44 4.79 -12.80
C THR A 219 10.73 5.22 -12.11
N GLY A 220 11.71 4.34 -12.08
CA GLY A 220 13.08 4.60 -11.64
C GLY A 220 14.09 3.95 -12.56
N TYR A 221 15.30 4.53 -12.64
CA TYR A 221 16.44 3.96 -13.32
C TYR A 221 17.74 4.56 -12.80
N THR A 222 18.67 3.72 -12.46
CA THR A 222 20.11 3.96 -12.39
C THR A 222 20.82 2.74 -12.99
N GLU A 223 22.12 2.83 -13.27
CA GLU A 223 22.87 1.68 -13.80
C GLU A 223 22.81 0.48 -12.83
N ASN A 224 22.93 0.72 -11.53
CA ASN A 224 22.89 -0.33 -10.50
C ASN A 224 21.46 -0.83 -10.22
N ALA A 225 20.48 0.08 -10.14
CA ALA A 225 19.09 -0.27 -9.88
C ALA A 225 18.46 -1.08 -11.03
N GLY A 226 18.91 -0.85 -12.28
CA GLY A 226 18.19 -1.30 -13.45
C GLY A 226 16.89 -0.54 -13.66
N PHE A 227 15.99 -1.07 -14.47
CA PHE A 227 14.70 -0.42 -14.75
C PHE A 227 13.65 -0.82 -13.71
N CYS A 228 13.11 0.17 -12.99
CA CYS A 228 12.13 -0.02 -11.92
C CYS A 228 10.78 0.63 -12.28
N LEU A 229 9.68 0.04 -11.84
CA LEU A 229 8.32 0.57 -11.99
C LEU A 229 7.44 0.15 -10.82
N ILE A 230 6.76 1.11 -10.22
CA ILE A 230 5.55 0.85 -9.45
C ILE A 230 4.37 1.25 -10.31
N ALA A 231 3.48 0.29 -10.56
CA ALA A 231 2.25 0.56 -11.32
C ALA A 231 1.02 0.24 -10.45
N SER A 232 0.00 1.06 -10.62
CA SER A 232 -1.32 0.88 -9.99
C SER A 232 -2.37 0.74 -11.08
N ALA A 233 -3.24 -0.25 -10.92
CA ALA A 233 -4.40 -0.43 -11.78
C ALA A 233 -5.66 -0.63 -10.94
N LYS A 234 -6.79 -0.06 -11.40
CA LYS A 234 -8.09 -0.18 -10.76
C LYS A 234 -9.10 -0.78 -11.74
N ARG A 235 -9.69 -1.93 -11.38
CA ARG A 235 -10.78 -2.56 -12.13
C ARG A 235 -12.00 -2.71 -11.22
N GLY A 236 -13.05 -1.93 -11.50
CA GLY A 236 -14.20 -1.82 -10.59
C GLY A 236 -13.79 -1.23 -9.23
N ALA A 237 -14.16 -1.89 -8.15
CA ALA A 237 -13.82 -1.47 -6.79
C ALA A 237 -12.40 -1.93 -6.35
N ARG A 238 -11.78 -2.87 -7.08
CA ARG A 238 -10.52 -3.48 -6.71
C ARG A 238 -9.33 -2.74 -7.30
N ARG A 239 -8.29 -2.52 -6.48
CA ARG A 239 -7.03 -1.90 -6.89
C ARG A 239 -5.84 -2.79 -6.56
N LEU A 240 -4.98 -3.01 -7.56
CA LEU A 240 -3.73 -3.73 -7.40
C LEU A 240 -2.54 -2.82 -7.64
N LEU A 241 -1.44 -3.11 -6.95
CA LEU A 241 -0.13 -2.53 -7.16
C LEU A 241 0.84 -3.61 -7.63
N SER A 242 1.64 -3.32 -8.66
CA SER A 242 2.83 -4.09 -8.98
C SER A 242 4.07 -3.25 -8.70
N VAL A 243 5.02 -3.80 -7.97
CA VAL A 243 6.37 -3.24 -7.77
C VAL A 243 7.34 -4.14 -8.51
N VAL A 244 8.04 -3.62 -9.49
CA VAL A 244 9.04 -4.33 -10.29
C VAL A 244 10.37 -3.57 -10.18
N LEU A 245 11.41 -4.21 -9.65
CA LEU A 245 12.72 -3.62 -9.41
C LEU A 245 13.80 -4.39 -10.16
N GLY A 246 14.64 -3.68 -10.90
CA GLY A 246 15.77 -4.26 -11.58
C GLY A 246 15.44 -5.08 -12.83
N ALA A 247 14.45 -4.68 -13.61
CA ALA A 247 14.24 -5.21 -14.95
C ALA A 247 15.35 -4.76 -15.90
N SER A 248 15.56 -5.50 -16.99
CA SER A 248 16.65 -5.27 -17.94
C SER A 248 16.42 -4.12 -18.91
N SER A 249 15.17 -3.65 -19.07
CA SER A 249 14.82 -2.59 -20.01
C SER A 249 13.57 -1.81 -19.61
N ASP A 250 13.39 -0.64 -20.23
CA ASP A 250 12.17 0.19 -20.08
C ASP A 250 10.90 -0.59 -20.49
N ASN A 251 10.96 -1.30 -21.60
CA ASN A 251 9.86 -2.14 -22.05
C ASN A 251 9.65 -3.33 -21.08
N GLY A 252 10.75 -3.92 -20.59
CA GLY A 252 10.72 -5.05 -19.65
C GLY A 252 9.95 -4.70 -18.37
N ARG A 253 10.30 -3.59 -17.69
CA ARG A 253 9.56 -3.18 -16.47
C ARG A 253 8.06 -2.99 -16.70
N ALA A 254 7.66 -2.48 -17.89
CA ALA A 254 6.26 -2.30 -18.22
C ALA A 254 5.55 -3.65 -18.45
N GLN A 255 6.16 -4.55 -19.24
CA GLN A 255 5.60 -5.87 -19.52
C GLN A 255 5.48 -6.74 -18.26
N GLU A 256 6.52 -6.74 -17.42
CA GLU A 256 6.52 -7.52 -16.17
C GLU A 256 5.46 -6.97 -15.19
N SER A 257 5.30 -5.63 -15.09
CA SER A 257 4.24 -5.03 -14.27
C SER A 257 2.84 -5.39 -14.77
N LEU A 258 2.62 -5.32 -16.10
CA LEU A 258 1.33 -5.67 -16.71
C LEU A 258 0.99 -7.15 -16.49
N LYS A 259 1.99 -8.03 -16.63
CA LYS A 259 1.86 -9.47 -16.37
C LYS A 259 1.40 -9.74 -14.94
N LEU A 260 2.03 -9.10 -13.95
CA LEU A 260 1.65 -9.21 -12.53
C LEU A 260 0.22 -8.70 -12.28
N LEU A 261 -0.12 -7.51 -12.77
CA LEU A 261 -1.46 -6.93 -12.60
C LEU A 261 -2.54 -7.84 -13.20
N ASN A 262 -2.33 -8.34 -14.43
CA ASN A 262 -3.26 -9.25 -15.08
C ASN A 262 -3.41 -10.57 -14.31
N TYR A 263 -2.31 -11.15 -13.81
CA TYR A 263 -2.36 -12.33 -12.97
C TYR A 263 -3.23 -12.10 -11.72
N GLY A 264 -3.01 -11.01 -11.00
CA GLY A 264 -3.79 -10.71 -9.80
C GLY A 264 -5.28 -10.49 -10.07
N PHE A 265 -5.61 -9.76 -11.15
CA PHE A 265 -7.02 -9.55 -11.52
C PHE A 265 -7.69 -10.80 -12.08
N GLN A 266 -6.96 -11.70 -12.70
CA GLN A 266 -7.51 -12.90 -13.31
C GLN A 266 -7.73 -14.03 -12.29
N PHE A 267 -6.79 -14.23 -11.37
CA PHE A 267 -6.74 -15.43 -10.54
C PHE A 267 -7.07 -15.21 -9.07
N TYR A 268 -7.27 -13.96 -8.64
CA TYR A 268 -7.60 -13.63 -7.25
C TYR A 268 -8.85 -12.75 -7.18
N ASP A 269 -9.57 -12.87 -6.07
CA ASP A 269 -10.66 -12.00 -5.68
C ASP A 269 -10.38 -11.38 -4.31
N SER A 270 -10.88 -10.16 -4.07
CA SER A 270 -10.87 -9.52 -2.75
C SER A 270 -12.25 -9.69 -2.13
N VAL A 271 -12.36 -10.55 -1.14
CA VAL A 271 -13.61 -10.89 -0.48
C VAL A 271 -13.80 -10.03 0.75
N LYS A 272 -14.92 -9.29 0.82
CA LYS A 272 -15.28 -8.53 2.02
C LYS A 272 -15.83 -9.52 3.07
N LEU A 273 -15.19 -9.57 4.24
CA LEU A 273 -15.62 -10.38 5.36
C LEU A 273 -16.46 -9.58 6.35
N TYR A 274 -16.13 -8.29 6.58
CA TYR A 274 -16.86 -7.44 7.52
C TYR A 274 -16.95 -6.02 7.00
N ASP A 275 -18.09 -5.37 7.24
CA ASP A 275 -18.26 -3.94 6.98
C ASP A 275 -17.60 -3.11 8.10
N LYS A 276 -17.25 -1.86 7.77
CA LYS A 276 -16.78 -0.87 8.74
C LYS A 276 -17.77 -0.74 9.90
N GLY A 277 -17.28 -0.92 11.14
CA GLY A 277 -18.09 -0.82 12.35
C GLY A 277 -19.04 -1.99 12.60
N GLN A 278 -19.05 -3.01 11.75
CA GLN A 278 -19.77 -4.26 11.99
C GLN A 278 -19.11 -5.00 13.15
N ALA A 279 -19.93 -5.40 14.13
CA ALA A 279 -19.45 -6.23 15.23
C ALA A 279 -19.16 -7.66 14.73
N VAL A 280 -17.89 -8.07 14.86
CA VAL A 280 -17.49 -9.48 14.69
C VAL A 280 -18.02 -10.32 15.85
N SER A 281 -17.95 -9.76 17.06
CA SER A 281 -18.45 -10.37 18.29
C SER A 281 -18.70 -9.32 19.38
N SER A 282 -19.44 -9.76 20.41
CA SER A 282 -19.62 -9.01 21.65
C SER A 282 -18.81 -9.69 22.76
N LEU A 283 -17.80 -8.99 23.29
CA LEU A 283 -16.85 -9.51 24.28
C LEU A 283 -17.23 -9.08 25.69
N GLU A 284 -16.99 -9.94 26.70
CA GLU A 284 -17.18 -9.63 28.12
C GLU A 284 -16.11 -8.62 28.57
N VAL A 285 -16.54 -7.59 29.34
CA VAL A 285 -15.67 -6.58 29.95
C VAL A 285 -15.91 -6.57 31.45
N LEU A 286 -14.84 -6.55 32.21
CA LEU A 286 -14.84 -6.46 33.68
C LEU A 286 -14.55 -5.03 34.13
N LYS A 287 -15.12 -4.66 35.30
CA LYS A 287 -14.95 -3.33 35.92
C LYS A 287 -15.41 -2.14 35.07
N GLY A 288 -16.19 -2.40 34.03
CA GLY A 288 -16.73 -1.40 33.11
C GLY A 288 -18.13 -0.94 33.46
N THR A 289 -18.51 0.25 32.98
CA THR A 289 -19.91 0.73 32.99
C THR A 289 -20.84 -0.16 32.17
N GLU A 290 -20.26 -0.85 31.19
CA GLU A 290 -20.90 -1.85 30.35
C GLU A 290 -20.21 -3.19 30.53
N ASN A 291 -21.01 -4.28 30.61
CA ASN A 291 -20.51 -5.63 30.78
C ASN A 291 -20.08 -6.30 29.45
N ARG A 292 -20.37 -5.64 28.34
CA ARG A 292 -20.08 -6.13 26.99
C ARG A 292 -19.56 -5.00 26.11
N LEU A 293 -18.70 -5.37 25.16
CA LEU A 293 -18.06 -4.50 24.20
C LEU A 293 -18.21 -5.09 22.80
N LYS A 294 -18.62 -4.29 21.84
CA LYS A 294 -18.58 -4.67 20.42
C LYS A 294 -17.16 -4.60 19.91
N ALA A 295 -16.67 -5.71 19.36
CA ALA A 295 -15.37 -5.84 18.76
C ALA A 295 -15.50 -6.00 17.25
N GLY A 296 -14.67 -5.30 16.46
CA GLY A 296 -14.76 -5.32 15.00
C GLY A 296 -13.61 -4.55 14.31
N PHE A 297 -13.88 -4.07 13.11
CA PHE A 297 -12.93 -3.34 12.28
C PHE A 297 -13.40 -1.87 12.09
N LEU A 298 -12.46 -0.91 12.09
CA LEU A 298 -12.75 0.51 11.86
C LEU A 298 -12.82 0.90 10.38
N ALA A 299 -12.57 -0.06 9.48
CA ALA A 299 -12.73 0.06 8.03
C ALA A 299 -13.34 -1.25 7.51
N ASP A 300 -13.84 -1.24 6.26
CA ASP A 300 -14.23 -2.48 5.59
C ASP A 300 -13.05 -3.45 5.60
N PHE A 301 -13.29 -4.70 5.96
CA PHE A 301 -12.26 -5.73 6.04
C PHE A 301 -12.39 -6.73 4.90
N TYR A 302 -11.34 -6.78 4.09
CA TYR A 302 -11.23 -7.67 2.93
C TYR A 302 -10.07 -8.64 3.09
N VAL A 303 -10.18 -9.79 2.42
CA VAL A 303 -9.06 -10.72 2.23
C VAL A 303 -8.93 -11.10 0.75
N SER A 304 -7.69 -11.24 0.27
CA SER A 304 -7.40 -11.73 -1.07
C SER A 304 -7.31 -13.24 -1.06
N VAL A 305 -8.06 -13.89 -1.93
CA VAL A 305 -8.11 -15.36 -2.07
C VAL A 305 -8.09 -15.75 -3.55
N PRO A 306 -7.68 -16.97 -3.88
CA PRO A 306 -7.86 -17.51 -5.23
C PRO A 306 -9.32 -17.39 -5.67
N ARG A 307 -9.54 -17.07 -6.93
CA ARG A 307 -10.87 -16.89 -7.49
C ARG A 307 -11.71 -18.15 -7.33
N GLY A 308 -12.95 -17.95 -6.86
CA GLY A 308 -13.90 -19.05 -6.65
C GLY A 308 -13.69 -19.81 -5.34
N SER A 309 -12.80 -19.37 -4.44
CA SER A 309 -12.57 -20.03 -3.15
C SER A 309 -13.18 -19.30 -1.94
N ALA A 310 -14.02 -18.28 -2.18
CA ALA A 310 -14.64 -17.48 -1.12
C ALA A 310 -15.44 -18.31 -0.10
N ASP A 311 -16.17 -19.32 -0.57
CA ASP A 311 -17.01 -20.19 0.28
C ASP A 311 -16.20 -21.08 1.24
N GLN A 312 -14.89 -21.17 1.04
CA GLN A 312 -13.97 -21.98 1.84
C GLN A 312 -13.24 -21.16 2.91
N LEU A 313 -13.53 -19.85 2.98
CA LEU A 313 -13.00 -18.96 4.01
C LEU A 313 -13.65 -19.27 5.37
N LYS A 314 -12.81 -19.30 6.41
CA LYS A 314 -13.25 -19.31 7.80
C LYS A 314 -12.55 -18.18 8.55
N ALA A 315 -13.28 -17.53 9.45
CA ALA A 315 -12.81 -16.42 10.24
C ALA A 315 -13.18 -16.65 11.71
N ASP A 316 -12.19 -16.96 12.52
CA ASP A 316 -12.37 -17.30 13.94
C ASP A 316 -11.78 -16.19 14.81
N LEU A 317 -12.59 -15.64 15.74
CA LEU A 317 -12.13 -14.63 16.68
C LEU A 317 -11.46 -15.28 17.90
N VAL A 318 -10.23 -14.87 18.16
CA VAL A 318 -9.50 -15.13 19.40
C VAL A 318 -9.45 -13.82 20.20
N SER A 319 -10.24 -13.73 21.28
CA SER A 319 -10.31 -12.54 22.11
C SER A 319 -9.15 -12.49 23.14
N MET A 320 -8.74 -11.28 23.49
CA MET A 320 -7.74 -11.02 24.53
C MET A 320 -8.43 -10.91 25.88
N GLN A 321 -8.79 -12.06 26.50
CA GLN A 321 -9.44 -12.09 27.79
C GLN A 321 -8.42 -12.24 28.94
N PRO A 322 -8.70 -11.67 30.16
CA PRO A 322 -9.84 -10.82 30.50
C PRO A 322 -9.69 -9.39 29.98
N LEU A 323 -10.77 -8.79 29.44
CA LEU A 323 -10.82 -7.37 29.12
C LEU A 323 -11.28 -6.59 30.35
N VAL A 324 -10.53 -5.58 30.73
CA VAL A 324 -10.79 -4.75 31.91
C VAL A 324 -10.88 -3.26 31.49
N ALA A 325 -11.97 -2.61 31.92
CA ALA A 325 -12.14 -1.17 31.67
C ALA A 325 -11.07 -0.32 32.42
N PRO A 326 -10.65 0.87 31.89
CA PRO A 326 -11.27 1.53 30.73
C PRO A 326 -10.79 0.94 29.39
N ILE A 327 -11.66 0.92 28.39
CA ILE A 327 -11.34 0.52 27.02
C ILE A 327 -11.75 1.66 26.09
N SER A 328 -10.86 2.04 25.20
CA SER A 328 -11.11 3.09 24.20
C SER A 328 -11.38 2.51 22.82
N VAL A 329 -12.19 3.22 22.01
CA VAL A 329 -12.36 2.89 20.58
C VAL A 329 -10.99 2.77 19.91
N GLY A 330 -10.80 1.74 19.09
CA GLY A 330 -9.53 1.47 18.41
C GLY A 330 -8.53 0.65 19.23
N GLN A 331 -8.77 0.44 20.54
CA GLN A 331 -7.92 -0.44 21.34
C GLN A 331 -8.06 -1.89 20.86
N LYS A 332 -6.92 -2.57 20.66
CA LYS A 332 -6.90 -3.99 20.27
C LYS A 332 -7.51 -4.85 21.38
N VAL A 333 -8.49 -5.68 21.02
CA VAL A 333 -9.21 -6.54 21.96
C VAL A 333 -9.23 -8.02 21.55
N GLY A 334 -8.64 -8.31 20.38
CA GLY A 334 -8.56 -9.67 19.87
C GLY A 334 -7.87 -9.73 18.52
N VAL A 335 -7.96 -10.92 17.91
CA VAL A 335 -7.45 -11.22 16.57
C VAL A 335 -8.45 -12.11 15.86
N VAL A 336 -8.82 -11.76 14.64
CA VAL A 336 -9.51 -12.68 13.73
C VAL A 336 -8.46 -13.47 12.96
N LYS A 337 -8.48 -14.79 13.16
CA LYS A 337 -7.68 -15.74 12.38
C LYS A 337 -8.47 -16.13 11.15
N VAL A 338 -7.94 -15.82 9.98
CA VAL A 338 -8.58 -16.20 8.71
C VAL A 338 -7.84 -17.40 8.13
N THR A 339 -8.60 -18.42 7.75
CA THR A 339 -8.08 -19.61 7.09
C THR A 339 -8.83 -19.86 5.78
N LEU A 340 -8.12 -20.40 4.79
CA LEU A 340 -8.68 -20.92 3.55
C LEU A 340 -8.35 -22.41 3.46
N GLN A 341 -9.36 -23.29 3.34
CA GLN A 341 -9.14 -24.74 3.32
C GLN A 341 -8.27 -25.22 4.49
N SER A 342 -8.48 -24.67 5.68
CA SER A 342 -7.69 -24.93 6.90
C SER A 342 -6.22 -24.46 6.85
N LYS A 343 -5.75 -23.82 5.75
CA LYS A 343 -4.45 -23.17 5.68
C LYS A 343 -4.57 -21.73 6.21
N PRO A 344 -3.69 -21.26 7.09
CA PRO A 344 -3.76 -19.88 7.60
C PRO A 344 -3.48 -18.88 6.48
N LEU A 345 -4.36 -17.87 6.34
CA LEU A 345 -4.14 -16.70 5.48
C LEU A 345 -3.54 -15.54 6.25
N GLY A 346 -3.87 -15.41 7.52
CA GLY A 346 -3.32 -14.36 8.37
C GLY A 346 -4.11 -14.12 9.65
N ASP A 347 -3.50 -13.36 10.54
CA ASP A 347 -4.02 -12.92 11.82
C ASP A 347 -4.28 -11.42 11.78
N TYR A 348 -5.54 -10.99 11.97
CA TYR A 348 -5.95 -9.60 11.79
C TYR A 348 -6.43 -9.00 13.11
N PRO A 349 -5.86 -7.90 13.60
CA PRO A 349 -6.25 -7.29 14.86
C PRO A 349 -7.68 -6.79 14.82
N VAL A 350 -8.47 -7.17 15.82
CA VAL A 350 -9.82 -6.68 16.08
C VAL A 350 -9.76 -5.67 17.21
N VAL A 351 -10.50 -4.58 17.06
CA VAL A 351 -10.47 -3.46 17.98
C VAL A 351 -11.84 -3.19 18.59
N ALA A 352 -11.84 -2.46 19.69
CA ALA A 352 -13.04 -1.95 20.33
C ALA A 352 -13.75 -0.95 19.40
N LEU A 353 -15.05 -1.13 19.17
CA LEU A 353 -15.89 -0.23 18.37
C LEU A 353 -16.54 0.87 19.19
N GLU A 354 -16.51 0.78 20.51
CA GLU A 354 -17.11 1.71 21.46
C GLU A 354 -16.21 1.89 22.69
N ASN A 355 -16.41 2.98 23.44
CA ASN A 355 -15.70 3.22 24.69
C ASN A 355 -16.41 2.54 25.83
N VAL A 356 -15.66 1.96 26.77
CA VAL A 356 -16.19 1.46 28.05
C VAL A 356 -15.46 2.14 29.19
N ALA A 357 -16.16 2.98 29.95
CA ALA A 357 -15.61 3.67 31.11
C ALA A 357 -15.53 2.73 32.32
N ILE A 358 -14.76 3.14 33.34
CA ILE A 358 -14.65 2.39 34.60
C ILE A 358 -15.95 2.49 35.38
N ALA A 359 -16.46 1.36 35.88
CA ALA A 359 -17.63 1.27 36.77
C ALA A 359 -17.39 1.94 38.12
N GLY A 360 -18.46 2.33 38.79
CA GLY A 360 -18.43 2.80 40.19
C GLY A 360 -17.90 1.76 41.17
N PHE A 361 -17.72 2.17 42.44
CA PHE A 361 -17.05 1.35 43.48
C PHE A 361 -17.65 -0.06 43.64
N PHE A 362 -18.97 -0.20 43.65
CA PHE A 362 -19.64 -1.50 43.85
C PHE A 362 -19.46 -2.48 42.68
N GLY A 363 -19.47 -1.99 41.42
CA GLY A 363 -19.22 -2.85 40.26
C GLY A 363 -17.79 -3.39 40.21
N ARG A 364 -16.82 -2.54 40.62
CA ARG A 364 -15.38 -2.93 40.64
C ARG A 364 -15.07 -4.02 41.66
N THR A 365 -15.71 -3.96 42.85
CA THR A 365 -15.48 -4.96 43.92
C THR A 365 -16.03 -6.34 43.53
N TRP A 366 -17.20 -6.38 42.91
CA TRP A 366 -17.80 -7.63 42.43
C TRP A 366 -16.93 -8.28 41.33
N ASP A 367 -16.49 -7.52 40.35
CA ASP A 367 -15.64 -8.04 39.28
C ASP A 367 -14.22 -8.40 39.76
N SER A 368 -13.73 -7.77 40.82
CA SER A 368 -12.45 -8.14 41.42
C SER A 368 -12.50 -9.55 42.07
N LEU A 369 -13.64 -9.91 42.67
CA LEU A 369 -13.88 -11.27 43.15
C LEU A 369 -13.95 -12.29 42.00
N ARG A 370 -14.62 -11.93 40.88
CA ARG A 370 -14.70 -12.80 39.68
C ARG A 370 -13.33 -13.06 39.03
N LEU A 371 -12.42 -12.08 39.05
CA LEU A 371 -11.05 -12.23 38.52
C LEU A 371 -10.20 -13.16 39.38
N TRP A 372 -10.53 -13.37 40.64
CA TRP A 372 -9.77 -14.24 41.57
C TRP A 372 -10.10 -15.73 41.37
N PHE A 373 -11.28 -16.04 40.73
CA PHE A 373 -11.76 -17.38 40.45
C PHE A 373 -11.67 -17.82 38.97
N LYS A 374 -11.08 -16.96 38.07
CA LYS A 374 -10.73 -17.29 36.68
C LYS A 374 -9.20 -17.42 36.52
#